data_260936d55e0f2daf8ba9b678f1e28b96
#
_entry.id   260936d55e0f2daf8ba9b678f1e28b96
#
_cell.length_a   1.000
_cell.length_b   1.000
_cell.length_c   1.000
_cell.angle_alpha   90.00
_cell.angle_beta   90.00
_cell.angle_gamma   90.00
#
_symmetry.space_group_name_H-M   'P 1'
#
loop_
_entity.id
_entity.type
_entity.pdbx_description
1 polymer ?
#
loop_
_entity_poly.entity_id
_entity_poly.type
_entity_poly.pdbx_seq_one_letter_code
_entity_poly.pdbx_strand_id
1 'polypeptide(L)'
;EQIEPAIAQVVDKTTLVSFHAGANDVLRPGYRPENVFPIYNDAVRKLSATGATLMLFTVLEQTGNTGKTADMWAERFGAFNKNVRAIAVEVGAIIVDANEKQFLSDRRLLAFDRLHLNSLGHDRVAQGVLEVLDMPFDPNWRLPLPAAKPTPWLVKKATSVAWFITFALPWIWRRIRGKSSGDGRSAKYPNPTSWPLS
;
A
#
# COMPACT_ATOMS: atom_id res chain seq x y z
N GLU A 1 -5.29 -7.70 -15.86
CA GLU A 1 -5.36 -6.58 -16.84
C GLU A 1 -4.07 -5.71 -16.85
N GLN A 2 -3.32 -5.58 -15.74
CA GLN A 2 -2.12 -4.73 -15.65
C GLN A 2 -0.81 -5.49 -15.84
N ILE A 3 -0.79 -6.79 -15.63
CA ILE A 3 0.44 -7.60 -15.63
C ILE A 3 1.04 -7.69 -17.03
N GLU A 4 0.26 -8.06 -18.03
CA GLU A 4 0.75 -8.19 -19.41
C GLU A 4 1.30 -6.86 -19.97
N PRO A 5 0.61 -5.69 -19.80
CA PRO A 5 1.20 -4.41 -20.13
C PRO A 5 2.49 -4.08 -19.38
N ALA A 6 2.61 -4.47 -18.11
CA ALA A 6 3.84 -4.25 -17.34
C ALA A 6 4.99 -5.13 -17.88
N ILE A 7 4.72 -6.39 -18.16
CA ILE A 7 5.69 -7.32 -18.76
C ILE A 7 6.22 -6.78 -20.10
N ALA A 8 5.32 -6.25 -20.94
CA ALA A 8 5.71 -5.70 -22.23
C ALA A 8 6.62 -4.46 -22.15
N GLN A 9 6.72 -3.83 -20.98
CA GLN A 9 7.59 -2.67 -20.75
C GLN A 9 8.96 -3.04 -20.15
N VAL A 10 9.16 -4.29 -19.76
CA VAL A 10 10.45 -4.76 -19.25
C VAL A 10 11.44 -4.86 -20.41
N VAL A 11 12.56 -4.16 -20.31
CA VAL A 11 13.61 -4.17 -21.32
C VAL A 11 14.63 -5.26 -21.03
N ASP A 12 15.11 -5.31 -19.76
CA ASP A 12 16.10 -6.27 -19.30
C ASP A 12 16.19 -6.29 -17.76
N LYS A 13 17.22 -6.94 -17.23
CA LYS A 13 17.46 -7.04 -15.79
C LYS A 13 17.74 -5.70 -15.08
N THR A 14 17.98 -4.62 -15.82
CA THR A 14 18.15 -3.28 -15.22
C THR A 14 16.81 -2.60 -14.95
N THR A 15 15.72 -3.15 -15.49
CA THR A 15 14.36 -2.68 -15.22
C THR A 15 13.98 -3.02 -13.78
N LEU A 16 13.58 -2.02 -13.01
CA LEU A 16 12.98 -2.20 -11.68
C LEU A 16 11.45 -2.16 -11.80
N VAL A 17 10.79 -3.24 -11.40
CA VAL A 17 9.32 -3.29 -11.33
C VAL A 17 8.89 -3.21 -9.87
N SER A 18 8.22 -2.13 -9.49
CA SER A 18 7.57 -2.03 -8.19
C SER A 18 6.15 -2.57 -8.29
N PHE A 19 5.83 -3.60 -7.50
CA PHE A 19 4.51 -4.24 -7.50
C PHE A 19 3.85 -4.13 -6.12
N HIS A 20 2.82 -3.29 -6.06
CA HIS A 20 2.04 -3.03 -4.85
C HIS A 20 0.55 -3.24 -5.12
N ALA A 21 0.10 -4.48 -5.00
CA ALA A 21 -1.28 -4.89 -5.27
C ALA A 21 -1.83 -5.76 -4.13
N GLY A 22 -3.11 -6.12 -4.20
CA GLY A 22 -3.77 -7.07 -3.29
C GLY A 22 -4.41 -6.47 -2.05
N ALA A 23 -3.96 -5.32 -1.54
CA ALA A 23 -4.53 -4.69 -0.35
C ALA A 23 -6.05 -4.44 -0.47
N ASN A 24 -6.50 -4.00 -1.64
CA ASN A 24 -7.92 -3.78 -1.90
C ASN A 24 -8.74 -5.08 -1.90
N ASP A 25 -8.12 -6.20 -2.25
CA ASP A 25 -8.80 -7.51 -2.22
C ASP A 25 -8.99 -7.98 -0.79
N VAL A 26 -8.01 -7.76 0.10
CA VAL A 26 -8.12 -8.02 1.54
C VAL A 26 -9.29 -7.26 2.17
N LEU A 27 -9.55 -6.03 1.72
CA LEU A 27 -10.65 -5.19 2.22
C LEU A 27 -12.06 -5.64 1.75
N ARG A 28 -12.16 -6.58 0.82
CA ARG A 28 -13.48 -7.04 0.33
C ARG A 28 -14.20 -7.91 1.35
N PRO A 29 -15.54 -7.80 1.49
CA PRO A 29 -16.32 -8.64 2.40
C PRO A 29 -16.14 -10.14 2.14
N GLY A 30 -16.00 -10.54 0.88
CA GLY A 30 -15.77 -11.94 0.46
C GLY A 30 -14.31 -12.35 0.37
N TYR A 31 -13.38 -11.65 1.06
CA TYR A 31 -11.97 -12.00 1.05
C TYR A 31 -11.74 -13.43 1.55
N ARG A 32 -11.03 -14.20 0.72
CA ARG A 32 -10.57 -15.55 1.03
C ARG A 32 -9.11 -15.69 0.58
N PRO A 33 -8.17 -15.94 1.50
CA PRO A 33 -6.74 -16.09 1.18
C PRO A 33 -6.50 -17.12 0.05
N GLU A 34 -7.23 -18.23 0.08
CA GLU A 34 -7.14 -19.32 -0.89
C GLU A 34 -7.48 -18.89 -2.32
N ASN A 35 -8.22 -17.79 -2.50
CA ASN A 35 -8.53 -17.24 -3.81
C ASN A 35 -7.58 -16.13 -4.23
N VAL A 36 -7.09 -15.35 -3.26
CA VAL A 36 -6.28 -14.13 -3.53
C VAL A 36 -4.80 -14.47 -3.67
N PHE A 37 -4.25 -15.32 -2.80
CA PHE A 37 -2.82 -15.63 -2.79
C PHE A 37 -2.33 -16.30 -4.08
N PRO A 38 -3.05 -17.30 -4.67
CA PRO A 38 -2.61 -17.89 -5.93
C PRO A 38 -2.53 -16.87 -7.06
N ILE A 39 -3.49 -15.94 -7.16
CA ILE A 39 -3.53 -14.91 -8.20
C ILE A 39 -2.37 -13.92 -8.01
N TYR A 40 -2.14 -13.48 -6.76
CA TYR A 40 -1.03 -12.60 -6.42
C TYR A 40 0.32 -13.25 -6.74
N ASN A 41 0.51 -14.50 -6.31
CA ASN A 41 1.77 -15.22 -6.49
C ASN A 41 2.04 -15.53 -7.97
N ASP A 42 1.01 -15.87 -8.76
CA ASP A 42 1.13 -16.06 -10.22
C ASP A 42 1.60 -14.76 -10.90
N ALA A 43 0.99 -13.63 -10.53
CA ALA A 43 1.40 -12.32 -11.06
C ALA A 43 2.87 -11.99 -10.74
N VAL A 44 3.31 -12.24 -9.50
CA VAL A 44 4.70 -12.02 -9.08
C VAL A 44 5.67 -12.95 -9.84
N ARG A 45 5.34 -14.24 -10.00
CA ARG A 45 6.17 -15.18 -10.77
C ARG A 45 6.27 -14.80 -12.24
N LYS A 46 5.18 -14.34 -12.87
CA LYS A 46 5.18 -13.86 -14.25
C LYS A 46 6.10 -12.64 -14.42
N LEU A 47 6.03 -11.69 -13.50
CA LEU A 47 6.92 -10.52 -13.50
C LEU A 47 8.38 -10.95 -13.27
N SER A 48 8.65 -11.86 -12.34
CA SER A 48 10.00 -12.37 -12.09
C SER A 48 10.59 -13.10 -13.28
N ALA A 49 9.77 -13.85 -14.02
CA ALA A 49 10.19 -14.58 -15.21
C ALA A 49 10.70 -13.68 -16.36
N THR A 50 10.43 -12.37 -16.31
CA THR A 50 10.97 -11.39 -17.26
C THR A 50 12.46 -11.10 -17.05
N GLY A 51 13.01 -11.48 -15.89
CA GLY A 51 14.35 -11.12 -15.47
C GLY A 51 14.50 -9.73 -14.86
N ALA A 52 13.43 -8.95 -14.75
CA ALA A 52 13.44 -7.64 -14.09
C ALA A 52 13.73 -7.79 -12.58
N THR A 53 14.35 -6.77 -12.00
CA THR A 53 14.43 -6.64 -10.54
C THR A 53 13.06 -6.32 -9.98
N LEU A 54 12.52 -7.16 -9.10
CA LEU A 54 11.22 -6.92 -8.47
C LEU A 54 11.36 -6.28 -7.11
N MET A 55 10.47 -5.34 -6.81
CA MET A 55 10.29 -4.74 -5.49
C MET A 55 8.84 -4.91 -5.06
N LEU A 56 8.61 -5.65 -3.96
CA LEU A 56 7.31 -5.92 -3.39
C LEU A 56 7.11 -5.13 -2.11
N PHE A 57 5.86 -4.83 -1.79
CA PHE A 57 5.50 -4.04 -0.61
C PHE A 57 4.56 -4.82 0.29
N THR A 58 4.81 -4.77 1.60
CA THR A 58 3.80 -5.14 2.58
C THR A 58 2.81 -3.99 2.81
N VAL A 59 1.65 -4.32 3.36
CA VAL A 59 0.62 -3.36 3.75
C VAL A 59 0.69 -3.15 5.26
N LEU A 60 0.39 -1.95 5.75
CA LEU A 60 0.30 -1.69 7.19
C LEU A 60 -0.77 -2.58 7.84
N GLU A 61 -0.35 -3.42 8.78
CA GLU A 61 -1.23 -4.33 9.52
C GLU A 61 -2.06 -3.60 10.57
N GLN A 62 -1.46 -2.58 11.17
CA GLN A 62 -2.10 -1.77 12.21
C GLN A 62 -2.07 -0.30 11.85
N THR A 63 -3.22 0.36 11.92
CA THR A 63 -3.39 1.79 11.62
C THR A 63 -3.74 2.61 12.87
N GLY A 64 -3.36 2.13 14.07
CA GLY A 64 -3.67 2.78 15.35
C GLY A 64 -5.15 2.75 15.75
N ASN A 65 -5.97 1.94 15.07
CA ASN A 65 -7.33 1.66 15.48
C ASN A 65 -7.35 0.46 16.46
N THR A 66 -8.40 0.36 17.29
CA THR A 66 -8.58 -0.71 18.27
C THR A 66 -9.98 -1.32 18.17
N GLY A 67 -10.14 -2.55 18.68
CA GLY A 67 -11.41 -3.27 18.74
C GLY A 67 -11.54 -4.35 17.67
N LYS A 68 -12.55 -5.21 17.79
CA LYS A 68 -12.74 -6.44 17.00
C LYS A 68 -12.58 -6.27 15.47
N THR A 69 -13.05 -5.15 14.94
CA THR A 69 -12.90 -4.87 13.50
C THR A 69 -11.46 -4.56 13.14
N ALA A 70 -10.73 -3.82 13.98
CA ALA A 70 -9.32 -3.54 13.77
C ALA A 70 -8.47 -4.81 13.87
N ASP A 71 -8.79 -5.67 14.85
CA ASP A 71 -8.10 -6.96 15.05
C ASP A 71 -8.31 -7.88 13.85
N MET A 72 -9.54 -7.96 13.32
CA MET A 72 -9.84 -8.73 12.11
C MET A 72 -9.04 -8.21 10.89
N TRP A 73 -8.91 -6.90 10.72
CA TRP A 73 -8.12 -6.34 9.63
C TRP A 73 -6.62 -6.61 9.81
N ALA A 74 -6.11 -6.47 11.04
CA ALA A 74 -4.72 -6.79 11.36
C ALA A 74 -4.38 -8.25 11.05
N GLU A 75 -5.27 -9.19 11.39
CA GLU A 75 -5.12 -10.60 11.08
C GLU A 75 -5.09 -10.85 9.56
N ARG A 76 -6.04 -10.28 8.81
CA ARG A 76 -6.11 -10.44 7.35
C ARG A 76 -4.88 -9.86 6.65
N PHE A 77 -4.47 -8.65 7.02
CA PHE A 77 -3.27 -8.02 6.46
C PHE A 77 -2.00 -8.75 6.88
N GLY A 78 -1.93 -9.25 8.12
CA GLY A 78 -0.82 -10.08 8.57
C GLY A 78 -0.67 -11.36 7.75
N ALA A 79 -1.78 -12.07 7.48
CA ALA A 79 -1.78 -13.25 6.62
C ALA A 79 -1.35 -12.91 5.18
N PHE A 80 -1.84 -11.81 4.63
CA PHE A 80 -1.44 -11.32 3.30
C PHE A 80 0.05 -10.98 3.25
N ASN A 81 0.56 -10.22 4.22
CA ASN A 81 1.97 -9.85 4.30
C ASN A 81 2.89 -11.06 4.48
N LYS A 82 2.46 -12.07 5.22
CA LYS A 82 3.18 -13.34 5.31
C LYS A 82 3.33 -13.99 3.93
N ASN A 83 2.28 -13.99 3.12
CA ASN A 83 2.34 -14.47 1.74
C ASN A 83 3.28 -13.61 0.87
N VAL A 84 3.20 -12.27 1.00
CA VAL A 84 4.11 -11.36 0.25
C VAL A 84 5.58 -11.64 0.59
N ARG A 85 5.91 -11.78 1.87
CA ARG A 85 7.28 -12.12 2.30
C ARG A 85 7.73 -13.47 1.76
N ALA A 86 6.85 -14.47 1.79
CA ALA A 86 7.17 -15.81 1.30
C ALA A 86 7.48 -15.82 -0.21
N ILE A 87 6.62 -15.20 -1.02
CA ILE A 87 6.85 -15.12 -2.46
C ILE A 87 8.04 -14.24 -2.81
N ALA A 88 8.32 -13.18 -2.04
CA ALA A 88 9.51 -12.35 -2.22
C ALA A 88 10.79 -13.17 -2.08
N VAL A 89 10.87 -14.02 -1.05
CA VAL A 89 11.99 -14.94 -0.85
C VAL A 89 12.09 -15.96 -2.01
N GLU A 90 10.96 -16.52 -2.44
CA GLU A 90 10.89 -17.52 -3.52
C GLU A 90 11.49 -16.97 -4.83
N VAL A 91 11.16 -15.72 -5.19
CA VAL A 91 11.58 -15.13 -6.47
C VAL A 91 12.81 -14.22 -6.35
N GLY A 92 13.39 -14.04 -5.15
CA GLY A 92 14.53 -13.14 -4.92
C GLY A 92 14.16 -11.67 -5.07
N ALA A 93 12.92 -11.28 -4.75
CA ALA A 93 12.49 -9.88 -4.85
C ALA A 93 12.94 -9.04 -3.65
N ILE A 94 13.21 -7.77 -3.89
CA ILE A 94 13.41 -6.77 -2.84
C ILE A 94 12.08 -6.57 -2.12
N ILE A 95 12.10 -6.48 -0.79
CA ILE A 95 10.89 -6.22 -0.01
C ILE A 95 10.99 -4.89 0.73
N VAL A 96 9.97 -4.07 0.58
CA VAL A 96 9.75 -2.86 1.37
C VAL A 96 8.73 -3.20 2.45
N ASP A 97 9.21 -3.49 3.67
CA ASP A 97 8.34 -3.92 4.76
C ASP A 97 7.87 -2.72 5.60
N ALA A 98 6.60 -2.35 5.43
CA ALA A 98 5.99 -1.25 6.15
C ALA A 98 5.79 -1.55 7.66
N ASN A 99 5.89 -2.82 8.08
CA ASN A 99 5.57 -3.26 9.46
C ASN A 99 6.82 -3.40 10.34
N GLU A 100 8.01 -3.33 9.78
CA GLU A 100 9.25 -3.28 10.57
C GLU A 100 9.36 -2.01 11.41
N LYS A 101 8.68 -0.95 11.00
CA LYS A 101 8.76 0.38 11.63
C LYS A 101 7.39 0.80 12.14
N GLN A 102 7.15 0.62 13.43
CA GLN A 102 5.87 0.93 14.07
C GLN A 102 5.40 2.37 13.88
N PHE A 103 6.30 3.33 13.69
CA PHE A 103 5.92 4.74 13.49
C PHE A 103 5.14 4.97 12.19
N LEU A 104 5.22 4.08 11.20
CA LEU A 104 4.41 4.19 9.97
C LEU A 104 2.91 4.01 10.25
N SER A 105 2.54 3.43 11.39
CA SER A 105 1.16 3.36 11.84
C SER A 105 0.61 4.68 12.44
N ASP A 106 1.43 5.73 12.54
CA ASP A 106 0.99 7.03 13.04
C ASP A 106 -0.04 7.65 12.10
N ARG A 107 -1.24 7.91 12.61
CA ARG A 107 -2.36 8.45 11.83
C ARG A 107 -2.08 9.82 11.21
N ARG A 108 -1.08 10.55 11.68
CA ARG A 108 -0.64 11.82 11.09
C ARG A 108 0.09 11.66 9.76
N LEU A 109 0.46 10.44 9.40
CA LEU A 109 1.00 10.08 8.08
C LEU A 109 -0.09 9.76 7.06
N LEU A 110 -1.36 9.70 7.49
CA LEU A 110 -2.50 9.41 6.63
C LEU A 110 -3.19 10.70 6.18
N ALA A 111 -3.77 10.64 4.99
CA ALA A 111 -4.66 11.66 4.48
C ALA A 111 -6.00 11.69 5.27
N PHE A 112 -6.87 12.64 4.93
CA PHE A 112 -8.16 12.80 5.61
C PHE A 112 -9.05 11.55 5.51
N ASP A 113 -8.91 10.78 4.44
CA ASP A 113 -9.65 9.52 4.24
C ASP A 113 -9.22 8.40 5.21
N ARG A 114 -8.13 8.57 5.96
CA ARG A 114 -7.58 7.63 6.94
C ARG A 114 -7.14 6.29 6.35
N LEU A 115 -6.94 6.27 5.04
CA LEU A 115 -6.56 5.08 4.29
C LEU A 115 -5.27 5.29 3.50
N HIS A 116 -5.19 6.38 2.75
CA HIS A 116 -4.03 6.70 1.94
C HIS A 116 -3.01 7.53 2.73
N LEU A 117 -1.76 7.43 2.35
CA LEU A 117 -0.70 8.28 2.91
C LEU A 117 -0.90 9.72 2.46
N ASN A 118 -0.57 10.67 3.33
CA ASN A 118 -0.39 12.07 2.95
C ASN A 118 1.04 12.31 2.44
N SER A 119 1.37 13.56 2.07
CA SER A 119 2.69 13.89 1.53
C SER A 119 3.84 13.46 2.45
N LEU A 120 3.71 13.64 3.77
CA LEU A 120 4.72 13.23 4.73
C LEU A 120 4.84 11.70 4.81
N GLY A 121 3.71 10.99 4.74
CA GLY A 121 3.70 9.53 4.70
C GLY A 121 4.35 8.99 3.42
N HIS A 122 4.06 9.60 2.28
CA HIS A 122 4.70 9.25 1.01
C HIS A 122 6.20 9.53 1.02
N ASP A 123 6.64 10.67 1.57
CA ASP A 123 8.06 10.97 1.71
C ASP A 123 8.78 9.89 2.52
N ARG A 124 8.22 9.49 3.67
CA ARG A 124 8.81 8.44 4.50
C ARG A 124 8.88 7.08 3.80
N VAL A 125 7.87 6.71 3.02
CA VAL A 125 7.92 5.48 2.22
C VAL A 125 8.99 5.61 1.13
N ALA A 126 9.13 6.77 0.50
CA ALA A 126 10.18 7.00 -0.49
C ALA A 126 11.59 6.85 0.13
N GLN A 127 11.82 7.40 1.32
CA GLN A 127 13.09 7.21 2.03
C GLN A 127 13.35 5.73 2.36
N GLY A 128 12.31 4.99 2.77
CA GLY A 128 12.41 3.56 2.99
C GLY A 128 12.71 2.76 1.72
N VAL A 129 12.18 3.18 0.58
CA VAL A 129 12.51 2.59 -0.73
C VAL A 129 13.97 2.88 -1.10
N LEU A 130 14.44 4.13 -0.94
CA LEU A 130 15.82 4.49 -1.19
C LEU A 130 16.78 3.66 -0.34
N GLU A 131 16.44 3.43 0.92
CA GLU A 131 17.24 2.62 1.83
C GLU A 131 17.37 1.17 1.37
N VAL A 132 16.28 0.50 0.99
CA VAL A 132 16.33 -0.90 0.53
C VAL A 132 16.99 -1.05 -0.85
N LEU A 133 17.10 0.03 -1.61
CA LEU A 133 17.80 0.10 -2.89
C LEU A 133 19.27 0.53 -2.73
N ASP A 134 19.77 0.69 -1.51
CA ASP A 134 21.12 1.18 -1.20
C ASP A 134 21.45 2.53 -1.87
N MET A 135 20.42 3.38 -1.96
CA MET A 135 20.53 4.74 -2.50
C MET A 135 20.67 5.76 -1.36
N PRO A 136 21.21 6.96 -1.60
CA PRO A 136 21.25 8.01 -0.59
C PRO A 136 19.85 8.35 -0.05
N PHE A 137 19.67 8.31 1.27
CA PHE A 137 18.41 8.61 1.94
C PHE A 137 18.62 9.43 3.21
N ASP A 138 17.56 10.09 3.71
CA ASP A 138 17.59 10.77 5.01
C ASP A 138 17.34 9.75 6.15
N PRO A 139 18.35 9.44 6.99
CA PRO A 139 18.19 8.47 8.08
C PRO A 139 17.15 8.89 9.13
N ASN A 140 16.79 10.18 9.20
CA ASN A 140 15.78 10.68 10.12
C ASN A 140 14.35 10.22 9.76
N TRP A 141 14.14 9.66 8.57
CA TRP A 141 12.83 9.15 8.18
C TRP A 141 12.27 8.10 9.16
N ARG A 142 13.17 7.42 9.89
CA ARG A 142 12.82 6.39 10.89
C ARG A 142 12.38 6.95 12.22
N LEU A 143 12.60 8.24 12.47
CA LEU A 143 12.26 8.84 13.75
C LEU A 143 10.73 9.00 13.88
N PRO A 144 10.14 8.66 15.03
CA PRO A 144 8.74 8.94 15.29
C PRO A 144 8.46 10.44 15.18
N LEU A 145 7.24 10.79 14.80
CA LEU A 145 6.83 12.19 14.81
C LEU A 145 6.85 12.74 16.25
N PRO A 146 7.18 14.02 16.43
CA PRO A 146 7.08 14.68 17.74
C PRO A 146 5.72 14.47 18.38
N ALA A 147 5.64 14.45 19.70
CA ALA A 147 4.38 14.28 20.43
C ALA A 147 3.31 15.26 19.92
N ALA A 148 2.14 14.72 19.56
CA ALA A 148 1.04 15.54 19.09
C ALA A 148 0.44 16.36 20.24
N LYS A 149 0.09 17.63 19.98
CA LYS A 149 -0.69 18.41 20.93
C LYS A 149 -2.05 17.74 21.14
N PRO A 150 -2.57 17.70 22.39
CA PRO A 150 -3.90 17.15 22.65
C PRO A 150 -4.97 17.87 21.82
N THR A 151 -5.75 17.11 21.07
CA THR A 151 -6.89 17.67 20.33
C THR A 151 -8.14 17.60 21.21
N PRO A 152 -8.87 18.72 21.40
CA PRO A 152 -10.12 18.71 22.16
C PRO A 152 -11.10 17.65 21.65
N TRP A 153 -11.84 17.02 22.56
CA TRP A 153 -12.74 15.92 22.21
C TRP A 153 -13.83 16.30 21.22
N LEU A 154 -14.35 17.54 21.32
CA LEU A 154 -15.34 18.10 20.39
C LEU A 154 -14.80 18.15 18.96
N VAL A 155 -13.54 18.58 18.79
CA VAL A 155 -12.88 18.63 17.48
C VAL A 155 -12.70 17.23 16.93
N LYS A 156 -12.25 16.27 17.77
CA LYS A 156 -12.13 14.85 17.36
C LYS A 156 -13.47 14.29 16.90
N LYS A 157 -14.56 14.58 17.65
CA LYS A 157 -15.92 14.13 17.30
C LYS A 157 -16.39 14.76 15.99
N ALA A 158 -16.26 16.07 15.85
CA ALA A 158 -16.65 16.79 14.63
C ALA A 158 -15.89 16.28 13.40
N THR A 159 -14.56 16.11 13.51
CA THR A 159 -13.74 15.55 12.43
C THR A 159 -14.15 14.12 12.06
N SER A 160 -14.55 13.31 13.05
CA SER A 160 -14.99 11.94 12.77
C SER A 160 -16.36 11.90 12.10
N VAL A 161 -17.29 12.79 12.46
CA VAL A 161 -18.58 12.92 11.79
C VAL A 161 -18.38 13.43 10.36
N ALA A 162 -17.55 14.47 10.17
CA ALA A 162 -17.21 14.97 8.84
C ALA A 162 -16.62 13.87 7.97
N TRP A 163 -15.64 13.12 8.48
CA TRP A 163 -15.06 11.97 7.77
C TRP A 163 -16.10 10.92 7.38
N PHE A 164 -17.01 10.58 8.30
CA PHE A 164 -18.05 9.60 8.02
C PHE A 164 -18.96 10.04 6.88
N ILE A 165 -19.44 11.29 6.92
CA ILE A 165 -20.36 11.83 5.90
C ILE A 165 -19.67 12.01 4.55
N THR A 166 -18.44 12.55 4.54
CA THR A 166 -17.79 12.94 3.29
C THR A 166 -16.99 11.81 2.63
N PHE A 167 -16.58 10.80 3.40
CA PHE A 167 -15.77 9.71 2.89
C PHE A 167 -16.39 8.32 3.09
N ALA A 168 -16.69 7.92 4.34
CA ALA A 168 -17.11 6.55 4.62
C ALA A 168 -18.47 6.23 3.99
N LEU A 169 -19.46 7.11 4.13
CA LEU A 169 -20.80 6.89 3.58
C LEU A 169 -20.83 6.81 2.05
N PRO A 170 -20.18 7.73 1.28
CA PRO A 170 -20.08 7.59 -0.17
C PRO A 170 -19.31 6.34 -0.61
N TRP A 171 -18.30 5.92 0.15
CA TRP A 171 -17.55 4.70 -0.13
C TRP A 171 -18.43 3.45 0.05
N ILE A 172 -19.16 3.34 1.18
CA ILE A 172 -20.10 2.25 1.45
C ILE A 172 -21.17 2.20 0.36
N TRP A 173 -21.72 3.35 -0.02
CA TRP A 173 -22.76 3.44 -1.05
C TRP A 173 -22.29 2.94 -2.42
N ARG A 174 -21.04 3.28 -2.81
CA ARG A 174 -20.44 2.76 -4.04
C ARG A 174 -20.26 1.24 -3.97
N ARG A 175 -19.83 0.71 -2.82
CA ARG A 175 -19.67 -0.74 -2.63
C ARG A 175 -20.98 -1.51 -2.74
N ILE A 176 -22.06 -0.99 -2.14
CA ILE A 176 -23.41 -1.59 -2.27
C ILE A 176 -23.85 -1.62 -3.74
N ARG A 177 -23.46 -0.62 -4.54
CA ARG A 177 -23.75 -0.55 -5.98
C ARG A 177 -22.79 -1.32 -6.86
N GLY A 178 -21.87 -2.09 -6.30
CA GLY A 178 -20.87 -2.87 -7.04
C GLY A 178 -19.82 -2.03 -7.77
N LYS A 179 -19.73 -0.72 -7.47
CA LYS A 179 -18.76 0.18 -8.11
C LYS A 179 -17.43 0.19 -7.38
N SER A 180 -16.32 0.07 -8.15
CA SER A 180 -14.95 0.23 -7.67
C SER A 180 -14.51 1.70 -7.74
N SER A 181 -13.52 2.05 -6.92
CA SER A 181 -12.88 3.38 -6.99
C SER A 181 -12.04 3.56 -8.26
N GLY A 182 -11.68 2.45 -8.94
CA GLY A 182 -10.93 2.43 -10.19
C GLY A 182 -11.77 2.48 -11.46
N ASP A 183 -13.10 2.31 -11.34
CA ASP A 183 -13.97 2.26 -12.52
C ASP A 183 -13.90 3.56 -13.31
N GLY A 184 -13.66 3.43 -14.62
CA GLY A 184 -13.54 4.57 -15.54
C GLY A 184 -12.22 5.36 -15.42
N ARG A 185 -11.22 4.85 -14.71
CA ARG A 185 -9.88 5.45 -14.66
C ARG A 185 -8.94 4.79 -15.65
N SER A 186 -8.15 5.61 -16.35
CA SER A 186 -7.04 5.18 -17.21
C SER A 186 -5.71 5.38 -16.49
N ALA A 187 -4.64 4.74 -16.98
CA ALA A 187 -3.29 4.99 -16.50
C ALA A 187 -2.90 6.46 -16.72
N LYS A 188 -2.30 7.08 -15.69
CA LYS A 188 -1.81 8.47 -15.78
C LYS A 188 -0.64 8.57 -16.77
N TYR A 189 0.23 7.58 -16.75
CA TYR A 189 1.37 7.43 -17.65
C TYR A 189 1.29 6.05 -18.30
N PRO A 190 0.61 5.93 -19.47
CA PRO A 190 0.44 4.63 -20.13
C PRO A 190 1.72 4.11 -20.78
N ASN A 191 2.67 4.99 -21.03
CA ASN A 191 3.99 4.66 -21.60
C ASN A 191 5.11 5.12 -20.67
N PRO A 192 6.29 4.49 -20.73
CA PRO A 192 7.49 4.98 -20.05
C PRO A 192 7.76 6.45 -20.39
N THR A 193 8.08 7.23 -19.38
CA THR A 193 8.31 8.68 -19.50
C THR A 193 9.64 9.01 -18.86
N SER A 194 10.43 9.89 -19.51
CA SER A 194 11.68 10.39 -18.95
C SER A 194 11.44 11.14 -17.64
N TRP A 195 12.30 10.94 -16.67
CA TRP A 195 12.29 11.62 -15.39
C TRP A 195 13.66 12.25 -15.10
N PRO A 196 13.78 13.44 -14.49
CA PRO A 196 12.66 14.29 -14.04
C PRO A 196 11.88 14.89 -15.20
N LEU A 197 10.59 15.08 -14.97
CA LEU A 197 9.78 15.90 -15.86
C LEU A 197 10.32 17.33 -15.72
N SER A 198 10.96 17.82 -16.76
CA SER A 198 11.49 19.18 -16.85
C SER A 198 10.38 20.21 -16.73
#